data_7b8e4d987b1fa297c8636451ea3bb5de
#
_entry.id   7b8e4d987b1fa297c8636451ea3bb5de
#
_cell.length_a   1.000
_cell.length_b   1.000
_cell.length_c   1.000
_cell.angle_alpha   90.00
_cell.angle_beta   90.00
_cell.angle_gamma   90.00
#
_symmetry.space_group_name_H-M   'P 1'
#
loop_
_entity.id
_entity.type
_entity.pdbx_description
1 polymer ?
#
loop_
_entity_poly.entity_id
_entity_poly.type
_entity_poly.pdbx_seq_one_letter_code
_entity_poly.pdbx_strand_id
1 'polypeptide(L)'
;WLMALLGFAVMAISIWGCAAGQRPPESGKAPAAGQEGKDDRILVVTTIFPYYDFVRQIAGDRVKLKLVVPAGMDSHSFEPTPADMIAMQEADVLICNGGAMEHWLERVLSAVDTSHRLS
;
A
#
# COMPACT_ATOMS: atom_id res chain seq x y z
N TRP A 1 -66.66 17.93 54.84
CA TRP A 1 -67.68 17.48 53.95
C TRP A 1 -67.11 17.14 52.64
N LEU A 2 -66.88 15.93 52.56
CA LEU A 2 -67.36 15.04 51.54
C LEU A 2 -66.76 15.25 50.17
N MET A 3 -66.02 14.21 49.86
CA MET A 3 -66.03 13.63 48.55
C MET A 3 -65.33 14.37 47.43
N ALA A 4 -64.24 13.89 47.06
CA ALA A 4 -64.26 13.21 45.76
C ALA A 4 -62.92 12.53 45.52
N LEU A 5 -62.95 11.28 45.72
CA LEU A 5 -62.04 10.34 45.07
C LEU A 5 -62.30 10.39 43.59
N LEU A 6 -61.42 10.95 42.84
CA LEU A 6 -61.43 10.77 41.41
C LEU A 6 -60.16 10.03 41.00
N GLY A 7 -60.42 8.83 40.59
CA GLY A 7 -59.40 7.94 40.06
C GLY A 7 -58.70 8.51 38.85
N PHE A 8 -57.44 8.59 38.95
CA PHE A 8 -56.58 8.83 37.80
C PHE A 8 -56.36 7.47 37.09
N ALA A 9 -57.17 7.27 36.07
CA ALA A 9 -56.89 6.24 35.11
C ALA A 9 -55.63 6.61 34.32
N VAL A 10 -54.54 6.02 34.69
CA VAL A 10 -53.30 6.15 33.89
C VAL A 10 -53.46 5.33 32.62
N MET A 11 -53.81 6.03 31.58
CA MET A 11 -53.83 5.48 30.22
C MET A 11 -52.41 5.28 29.76
N ALA A 12 -51.93 4.05 29.88
CA ALA A 12 -50.65 3.66 29.33
C ALA A 12 -50.74 3.67 27.79
N ILE A 13 -50.33 4.77 27.20
CA ILE A 13 -50.11 4.83 25.76
C ILE A 13 -48.78 4.10 25.47
N SER A 14 -48.88 2.89 25.02
CA SER A 14 -47.78 2.15 24.46
C SER A 14 -47.37 2.79 23.14
N ILE A 15 -46.42 3.72 23.19
CA ILE A 15 -45.76 4.24 22.00
C ILE A 15 -44.76 3.18 21.56
N TRP A 16 -45.18 2.38 20.61
CA TRP A 16 -44.28 1.51 19.91
C TRP A 16 -43.43 2.37 18.99
N GLY A 17 -42.39 2.97 19.58
CA GLY A 17 -41.35 3.64 18.81
C GLY A 17 -40.57 2.60 18.02
N CYS A 18 -40.67 2.66 16.70
CA CYS A 18 -39.67 2.11 15.80
C CYS A 18 -38.31 2.68 16.17
N ALA A 19 -37.57 1.96 16.99
CA ALA A 19 -36.16 2.21 17.13
C ALA A 19 -35.50 1.78 15.82
N ALA A 20 -35.40 2.75 14.89
CA ALA A 20 -34.40 2.63 13.84
C ALA A 20 -33.05 2.45 14.54
N GLY A 21 -32.53 1.25 14.47
CA GLY A 21 -31.23 0.91 15.02
C GLY A 21 -30.18 1.79 14.36
N GLN A 22 -29.87 2.89 15.01
CA GLN A 22 -28.58 3.55 14.77
C GLN A 22 -27.54 2.57 15.30
N ARG A 23 -26.93 1.82 14.37
CA ARG A 23 -25.66 1.17 14.66
C ARG A 23 -24.72 2.27 15.13
N PRO A 24 -24.09 2.13 16.29
CA PRO A 24 -22.98 3.00 16.62
C PRO A 24 -22.04 2.98 15.43
N PRO A 25 -21.39 4.10 15.06
CA PRO A 25 -20.34 4.06 14.08
C PRO A 25 -19.37 2.99 14.59
N GLU A 26 -19.25 1.95 13.81
CA GLU A 26 -18.25 0.92 14.02
C GLU A 26 -16.94 1.68 14.07
N SER A 27 -16.44 1.78 15.30
CA SER A 27 -15.14 2.37 15.57
C SER A 27 -14.21 1.66 14.61
N GLY A 28 -13.83 2.38 13.54
CA GLY A 28 -12.91 1.87 12.56
C GLY A 28 -11.75 1.33 13.35
N LYS A 29 -11.66 0.02 13.41
CA LYS A 29 -10.49 -0.67 13.90
C LYS A 29 -9.36 -0.10 13.05
N ALA A 30 -8.63 0.85 13.65
CA ALA A 30 -7.37 1.29 13.08
C ALA A 30 -6.67 0.00 12.65
N PRO A 31 -6.15 -0.09 11.43
CA PRO A 31 -5.39 -1.26 11.05
C PRO A 31 -4.37 -1.42 12.16
N ALA A 32 -4.47 -2.54 12.90
CA ALA A 32 -3.48 -2.89 13.88
C ALA A 32 -2.16 -2.68 13.15
N ALA A 33 -1.27 -1.87 13.74
CA ALA A 33 0.10 -1.81 13.31
C ALA A 33 0.56 -3.25 13.30
N GLY A 34 0.45 -3.88 12.12
CA GLY A 34 0.85 -5.24 11.89
C GLY A 34 2.29 -5.27 12.34
N GLN A 35 2.61 -6.18 13.21
CA GLN A 35 3.97 -6.63 13.37
C GLN A 35 4.52 -6.69 11.95
N GLU A 36 5.54 -5.90 11.67
CA GLU A 36 6.36 -6.05 10.47
C GLU A 36 7.02 -7.43 10.58
N GLY A 37 6.23 -8.45 10.27
CA GLY A 37 6.76 -9.76 9.97
C GLY A 37 7.72 -9.51 8.82
N LYS A 38 9.00 -9.85 9.02
CA LYS A 38 10.01 -9.76 7.98
C LYS A 38 9.39 -10.35 6.72
N ASP A 39 9.14 -9.51 5.74
CA ASP A 39 8.59 -9.93 4.48
C ASP A 39 9.72 -10.59 3.69
N ASP A 40 9.76 -11.92 3.74
CA ASP A 40 10.82 -12.73 3.15
C ASP A 40 10.73 -12.84 1.62
N ARG A 41 9.80 -12.12 0.99
CA ARG A 41 9.72 -12.07 -0.47
C ARG A 41 10.93 -11.33 -1.05
N ILE A 42 11.48 -11.88 -2.13
CA ILE A 42 12.58 -11.24 -2.85
C ILE A 42 12.14 -9.87 -3.40
N LEU A 43 13.03 -8.89 -3.31
CA LEU A 43 12.84 -7.56 -3.86
C LEU A 43 13.35 -7.52 -5.29
N VAL A 44 12.42 -7.35 -6.23
CA VAL A 44 12.75 -7.14 -7.64
C VAL A 44 12.58 -5.66 -7.96
N VAL A 45 13.65 -5.03 -8.42
CA VAL A 45 13.64 -3.65 -8.89
C VAL A 45 13.81 -3.64 -10.39
N THR A 46 12.95 -2.91 -11.08
CA THR A 46 13.01 -2.75 -12.54
C THR A 46 13.19 -1.29 -12.88
N THR A 47 13.98 -0.98 -13.89
CA THR A 47 14.23 0.40 -14.27
C THR A 47 13.10 1.00 -15.07
N ILE A 48 12.52 0.25 -16.03
CA ILE A 48 11.47 0.75 -16.93
C ILE A 48 10.20 -0.10 -16.86
N PHE A 49 9.08 0.52 -17.22
CA PHE A 49 7.75 -0.05 -17.11
C PHE A 49 7.54 -1.41 -17.82
N PRO A 50 8.07 -1.68 -19.03
CA PRO A 50 7.86 -2.98 -19.67
C PRO A 50 8.32 -4.16 -18.81
N TYR A 51 9.47 -4.05 -18.16
CA TYR A 51 9.99 -5.11 -17.27
C TYR A 51 9.18 -5.22 -15.99
N TYR A 52 8.75 -4.09 -15.44
CA TYR A 52 7.83 -4.08 -14.31
C TYR A 52 6.55 -4.87 -14.62
N ASP A 53 5.94 -4.60 -15.77
CA ASP A 53 4.70 -5.27 -16.15
C ASP A 53 4.89 -6.77 -16.41
N PHE A 54 5.98 -7.17 -17.03
CA PHE A 54 6.31 -8.59 -17.20
C PHE A 54 6.48 -9.30 -15.88
N VAL A 55 7.27 -8.76 -14.97
CA VAL A 55 7.49 -9.36 -13.64
C VAL A 55 6.18 -9.43 -12.87
N ARG A 56 5.38 -8.38 -12.90
CA ARG A 56 4.06 -8.35 -12.27
C ARG A 56 3.14 -9.46 -12.78
N GLN A 57 3.12 -9.69 -14.08
CA GLN A 57 2.29 -10.73 -14.69
C GLN A 57 2.80 -12.15 -14.39
N ILE A 58 4.11 -12.35 -14.31
CA ILE A 58 4.73 -13.66 -14.09
C ILE A 58 4.75 -14.04 -12.60
N ALA A 59 5.21 -13.12 -11.77
CA ALA A 59 5.47 -13.39 -10.35
C ALA A 59 4.30 -13.00 -9.43
N GLY A 60 3.46 -12.01 -9.82
CA GLY A 60 2.36 -11.51 -9.00
C GLY A 60 2.82 -11.13 -7.60
N ASP A 61 2.12 -11.62 -6.59
CA ASP A 61 2.37 -11.30 -5.18
C ASP A 61 3.53 -12.09 -4.55
N ARG A 62 4.23 -12.93 -5.33
CA ARG A 62 5.36 -13.73 -4.81
C ARG A 62 6.63 -12.93 -4.61
N VAL A 63 6.70 -11.73 -5.19
CA VAL A 63 7.85 -10.83 -5.08
C VAL A 63 7.40 -9.45 -4.60
N LYS A 64 8.32 -8.71 -4.00
CA LYS A 64 8.18 -7.25 -3.86
C LYS A 64 8.67 -6.63 -5.15
N LEU A 65 7.85 -5.84 -5.81
CA LEU A 65 8.20 -5.27 -7.10
C LEU A 65 8.22 -3.74 -7.02
N LYS A 66 9.33 -3.14 -7.47
CA LYS A 66 9.50 -1.69 -7.55
C LYS A 66 9.89 -1.26 -8.95
N LEU A 67 9.30 -0.16 -9.42
CA LEU A 67 9.67 0.54 -10.65
C LEU A 67 10.46 1.81 -10.30
N VAL A 68 11.60 2.02 -10.96
CA VAL A 68 12.47 3.19 -10.75
C VAL A 68 12.01 4.37 -11.59
N VAL A 69 11.93 4.21 -12.92
CA VAL A 69 11.45 5.27 -13.81
C VAL A 69 9.92 5.23 -13.85
N PRO A 70 9.22 6.25 -13.35
CA PRO A 70 7.76 6.28 -13.37
C PRO A 70 7.19 6.06 -14.76
N ALA A 71 6.06 5.37 -14.85
CA ALA A 71 5.40 5.13 -16.13
C ALA A 71 5.10 6.45 -16.86
N GLY A 72 5.48 6.51 -18.13
CA GLY A 72 5.32 7.71 -18.95
C GLY A 72 6.43 8.75 -18.82
N MET A 73 7.40 8.54 -17.95
CA MET A 73 8.60 9.39 -17.88
C MET A 73 9.65 8.93 -18.89
N ASP A 74 10.37 9.88 -19.45
CA ASP A 74 11.50 9.59 -20.34
C ASP A 74 12.70 9.05 -19.56
N SER A 75 13.12 7.83 -19.91
CA SER A 75 14.25 7.17 -19.26
C SER A 75 15.61 7.79 -19.56
N HIS A 76 15.75 8.52 -20.69
CA HIS A 76 17.01 9.18 -21.04
C HIS A 76 17.33 10.36 -20.12
N SER A 77 16.31 11.13 -19.78
CA SER A 77 16.45 12.33 -18.94
C SER A 77 16.21 12.07 -17.46
N PHE A 78 15.95 10.83 -17.09
CA PHE A 78 15.69 10.46 -15.72
C PHE A 78 16.96 10.54 -14.86
N GLU A 79 16.82 11.12 -13.67
CA GLU A 79 17.87 11.12 -12.65
C GLU A 79 17.32 10.41 -11.39
N PRO A 80 17.95 9.31 -10.96
CA PRO A 80 17.54 8.59 -9.76
C PRO A 80 17.66 9.45 -8.50
N THR A 81 16.63 9.39 -7.69
CA THR A 81 16.65 9.98 -6.35
C THR A 81 17.47 9.12 -5.38
N PRO A 82 17.89 9.67 -4.22
CA PRO A 82 18.52 8.85 -3.18
C PRO A 82 17.70 7.63 -2.75
N ALA A 83 16.38 7.74 -2.74
CA ALA A 83 15.50 6.63 -2.43
C ALA A 83 15.50 5.53 -3.51
N ASP A 84 15.67 5.92 -4.78
CA ASP A 84 15.83 4.95 -5.87
C ASP A 84 17.18 4.25 -5.79
N MET A 85 18.23 4.99 -5.43
CA MET A 85 19.57 4.42 -5.19
C MET A 85 19.54 3.37 -4.09
N ILE A 86 18.87 3.67 -2.96
CA ILE A 86 18.72 2.72 -1.85
C ILE A 86 17.94 1.49 -2.33
N ALA A 87 16.84 1.66 -3.03
CA ALA A 87 16.06 0.53 -3.52
C ALA A 87 16.83 -0.36 -4.51
N MET A 88 17.62 0.26 -5.39
CA MET A 88 18.50 -0.49 -6.29
C MET A 88 19.62 -1.19 -5.53
N GLN A 89 20.10 -0.63 -4.42
CA GLN A 89 21.09 -1.27 -3.57
C GLN A 89 20.52 -2.46 -2.79
N GLU A 90 19.30 -2.36 -2.31
CA GLU A 90 18.63 -3.39 -1.51
C GLU A 90 18.00 -4.48 -2.37
N ALA A 91 17.96 -4.33 -3.70
CA ALA A 91 17.34 -5.28 -4.60
C ALA A 91 18.06 -6.63 -4.58
N ASP A 92 17.30 -7.71 -4.43
CA ASP A 92 17.80 -9.08 -4.68
C ASP A 92 17.98 -9.34 -6.18
N VAL A 93 17.10 -8.74 -7.00
CA VAL A 93 17.16 -8.81 -8.46
C VAL A 93 16.95 -7.42 -9.03
N LEU A 94 17.86 -7.00 -9.90
CA LEU A 94 17.73 -5.75 -10.66
C LEU A 94 17.57 -6.08 -12.15
N ILE A 95 16.48 -5.59 -12.76
CA ILE A 95 16.20 -5.76 -14.18
C ILE A 95 16.27 -4.40 -14.86
N CYS A 96 17.18 -4.24 -15.78
CA CYS A 96 17.41 -2.98 -16.48
C CYS A 96 17.60 -3.21 -17.97
N ASN A 97 17.37 -2.16 -18.77
CA ASN A 97 17.64 -2.20 -20.19
C ASN A 97 19.11 -1.83 -20.50
N GLY A 98 19.61 -0.83 -19.78
CA GLY A 98 20.98 -0.35 -19.97
C GLY A 98 21.20 0.39 -21.30
N GLY A 99 22.47 0.56 -21.63
CA GLY A 99 22.89 1.19 -22.87
C GLY A 99 22.41 2.64 -23.03
N ALA A 100 22.13 3.04 -24.27
CA ALA A 100 21.76 4.40 -24.58
C ALA A 100 20.41 4.85 -23.98
N MET A 101 19.55 3.93 -23.61
CA MET A 101 18.26 4.23 -22.98
C MET A 101 18.39 4.69 -21.53
N GLU A 102 19.39 4.24 -20.83
CA GLU A 102 19.60 4.45 -19.39
C GLU A 102 21.08 4.74 -19.10
N HIS A 103 21.61 5.75 -19.77
CA HIS A 103 23.04 6.11 -19.61
C HIS A 103 23.42 6.56 -18.18
N TRP A 104 22.45 6.91 -17.36
CA TRP A 104 22.62 7.16 -15.93
C TRP A 104 22.92 5.89 -15.12
N LEU A 105 22.50 4.72 -15.65
CA LEU A 105 22.55 3.44 -14.93
C LEU A 105 23.99 2.99 -14.62
N GLU A 106 24.93 3.14 -15.53
CA GLU A 106 26.34 2.76 -15.29
C GLU A 106 26.93 3.52 -14.09
N ARG A 107 26.60 4.80 -13.97
CA ARG A 107 27.02 5.64 -12.85
C ARG A 107 26.43 5.13 -11.53
N VAL A 108 25.16 4.71 -11.55
CA VAL A 108 24.48 4.13 -10.40
C VAL A 108 25.08 2.78 -10.02
N LEU A 109 25.25 1.89 -10.98
CA LEU A 109 25.80 0.55 -10.73
C LEU A 109 27.23 0.59 -10.20
N SER A 110 28.03 1.57 -10.62
CA SER A 110 29.39 1.76 -10.09
C SER A 110 29.41 2.26 -8.64
N ALA A 111 28.35 2.91 -8.19
CA ALA A 111 28.22 3.45 -6.84
C ALA A 111 27.53 2.51 -5.85
N VAL A 112 26.86 1.47 -6.37
CA VAL A 112 26.04 0.53 -5.58
C VAL A 112 26.75 -0.82 -5.51
N ASP A 113 26.87 -1.38 -4.28
CA ASP A 113 27.37 -2.74 -4.12
C ASP A 113 26.34 -3.73 -4.64
N THR A 114 26.76 -4.50 -5.65
CA THR A 114 25.89 -5.45 -6.35
C THR A 114 26.25 -6.93 -6.04
N SER A 115 27.15 -7.15 -5.10
CA SER A 115 27.73 -8.47 -4.84
C SER A 115 26.72 -9.53 -4.37
N HIS A 116 25.59 -9.09 -3.86
CA HIS A 116 24.54 -9.95 -3.26
C HIS A 116 23.35 -10.22 -4.18
N ARG A 117 23.33 -9.68 -5.41
CA ARG A 117 22.16 -9.76 -6.29
C ARG A 117 22.43 -10.45 -7.61
N LEU A 118 21.33 -10.85 -8.26
CA LEU A 118 21.30 -11.30 -9.63
C LEU A 118 20.97 -10.11 -10.57
N SER A 119 21.69 -9.96 -11.63
CA SER A 119 21.51 -8.92 -12.65
C SER A 119 21.20 -9.53 -14.01
#